data_9da6696cc55e0dc577ce6509dc49e744
#
_entry.id   9da6696cc55e0dc577ce6509dc49e744
#
_cell.length_a   1.000
_cell.length_b   1.000
_cell.length_c   1.000
_cell.angle_alpha   90.00
_cell.angle_beta   90.00
_cell.angle_gamma   90.00
#
_symmetry.space_group_name_H-M   'P 1'
#
loop_
_entity.id
_entity.type
_entity.pdbx_description
1 polymer ?
#
loop_
_entity_poly.entity_id
_entity_poly.type
_entity_poly.pdbx_seq_one_letter_code
_entity_poly.pdbx_strand_id
1 'polypeptide(L)'
;MAELNVNIGNLQLKNPVMTASGTFGYGIEYSDFMDISRLGGIFVKGTTIQPREGNLYPRMAETPSGMLNAVGLQNKGAQYFVDHIYPEIKDIDTNMIVNVSGSSVETYVECAEKIADLDNIPAIELNISCPNVKQGGMAFGVTAKGAAEVVKAVRSAYKKTLIVKLSPNVTDITEIARAAEGSGADSVSLINTLLGMAIDAERKRPILCLLYTSDAADEEDSVD
;
A
#
# COMPACT_ATOMS: atom_id res chain seq x y z
N MET A 1 -14.08 -14.25 -29.24
CA MET A 1 -13.78 -13.20 -28.26
C MET A 1 -12.43 -13.53 -27.68
N ALA A 2 -11.59 -12.54 -27.37
CA ALA A 2 -10.32 -12.80 -26.69
C ALA A 2 -10.61 -13.28 -25.26
N GLU A 3 -9.85 -14.27 -24.81
CA GLU A 3 -9.85 -14.71 -23.42
C GLU A 3 -9.00 -13.73 -22.60
N LEU A 4 -9.59 -13.11 -21.58
CA LEU A 4 -8.96 -12.09 -20.77
C LEU A 4 -8.61 -12.57 -19.36
N ASN A 5 -8.97 -13.81 -19.01
CA ASN A 5 -8.69 -14.39 -17.71
C ASN A 5 -7.18 -14.50 -17.48
N VAL A 6 -6.71 -14.08 -16.31
CA VAL A 6 -5.32 -14.19 -15.89
C VAL A 6 -5.23 -14.68 -14.44
N ASN A 7 -4.08 -15.24 -14.07
CA ASN A 7 -3.84 -15.71 -12.71
C ASN A 7 -2.64 -14.98 -12.09
N ILE A 8 -2.75 -14.65 -10.81
CA ILE A 8 -1.65 -14.19 -9.97
C ILE A 8 -1.51 -15.17 -8.81
N GLY A 9 -0.52 -16.08 -8.89
CA GLY A 9 -0.48 -17.22 -7.99
C GLY A 9 -1.78 -18.02 -8.10
N ASN A 10 -2.49 -18.17 -6.98
CA ASN A 10 -3.80 -18.85 -6.93
C ASN A 10 -4.99 -17.91 -7.15
N LEU A 11 -4.75 -16.62 -7.28
CA LEU A 11 -5.79 -15.61 -7.52
C LEU A 11 -6.20 -15.61 -8.99
N GLN A 12 -7.47 -15.89 -9.27
CA GLN A 12 -8.03 -15.83 -10.62
C GLN A 12 -8.68 -14.48 -10.85
N LEU A 13 -8.30 -13.82 -11.94
CA LEU A 13 -8.84 -12.53 -12.38
C LEU A 13 -9.62 -12.73 -13.67
N LYS A 14 -10.83 -12.17 -13.76
CA LYS A 14 -11.64 -12.19 -14.99
C LYS A 14 -11.02 -11.39 -16.15
N ASN A 15 -10.12 -10.48 -15.84
CA ASN A 15 -9.28 -9.71 -16.78
C ASN A 15 -8.10 -9.09 -16.04
N PRO A 16 -7.05 -8.60 -16.75
CA PRO A 16 -5.84 -8.07 -16.12
C PRO A 16 -5.97 -6.63 -15.60
N VAL A 17 -7.13 -5.99 -15.73
CA VAL A 17 -7.31 -4.59 -15.32
C VAL A 17 -7.58 -4.51 -13.83
N MET A 18 -6.68 -3.85 -13.10
CA MET A 18 -6.77 -3.66 -11.65
C MET A 18 -6.52 -2.20 -11.31
N THR A 19 -7.12 -1.72 -10.23
CA THR A 19 -6.82 -0.37 -9.70
C THR A 19 -5.53 -0.39 -8.88
N ALA A 20 -4.98 0.78 -8.57
CA ALA A 20 -3.84 0.90 -7.66
C ALA A 20 -4.29 1.39 -6.29
N SER A 21 -3.74 0.85 -5.21
CA SER A 21 -4.05 1.30 -3.86
C SER A 21 -3.67 2.77 -3.65
N GLY A 22 -4.52 3.49 -2.94
CA GLY A 22 -4.36 4.93 -2.73
C GLY A 22 -4.96 5.82 -3.82
N THR A 23 -5.48 5.25 -4.92
CA THR A 23 -6.07 6.00 -6.04
C THR A 23 -7.56 5.73 -6.25
N PHE A 24 -8.11 4.70 -5.63
CA PHE A 24 -9.47 4.22 -5.90
C PHE A 24 -10.28 3.96 -4.62
N GLY A 25 -9.92 4.56 -3.50
CA GLY A 25 -10.62 4.40 -2.22
C GLY A 25 -10.83 2.93 -1.82
N TYR A 26 -12.06 2.56 -1.54
CA TYR A 26 -12.51 1.19 -1.33
C TYR A 26 -13.26 0.61 -2.54
N GLY A 27 -13.37 1.40 -3.62
CA GLY A 27 -14.06 1.07 -4.86
C GLY A 27 -15.48 1.60 -4.91
N ILE A 28 -16.25 1.48 -3.83
CA ILE A 28 -17.67 1.89 -3.76
C ILE A 28 -17.88 3.37 -4.10
N GLU A 29 -16.90 4.22 -3.80
CA GLU A 29 -16.92 5.66 -4.11
C GLU A 29 -17.00 5.95 -5.62
N TYR A 30 -16.68 4.96 -6.45
CA TYR A 30 -16.67 5.06 -7.91
C TYR A 30 -17.87 4.39 -8.58
N SER A 31 -18.77 3.77 -7.80
CA SER A 31 -19.94 3.03 -8.33
C SER A 31 -20.90 3.90 -9.13
N ASP A 32 -20.97 5.21 -8.81
CA ASP A 32 -21.79 6.17 -9.55
C ASP A 32 -21.19 6.53 -10.93
N PHE A 33 -19.92 6.26 -11.15
CA PHE A 33 -19.22 6.63 -12.39
C PHE A 33 -19.01 5.44 -13.33
N MET A 34 -18.92 4.23 -12.78
CA MET A 34 -18.69 3.02 -13.55
C MET A 34 -19.15 1.78 -12.80
N ASP A 35 -19.46 0.74 -13.55
CA ASP A 35 -19.65 -0.61 -13.00
C ASP A 35 -18.30 -1.21 -12.60
N ILE A 36 -17.97 -1.10 -11.30
CA ILE A 36 -16.70 -1.55 -10.72
C ILE A 36 -16.55 -3.08 -10.75
N SER A 37 -17.64 -3.83 -10.90
CA SER A 37 -17.62 -5.29 -11.05
C SER A 37 -16.91 -5.73 -12.34
N ARG A 38 -16.76 -4.85 -13.33
CA ARG A 38 -16.05 -5.12 -14.59
C ARG A 38 -14.54 -5.22 -14.44
N LEU A 39 -13.99 -4.74 -13.33
CA LEU A 39 -12.55 -4.83 -13.04
C LEU A 39 -12.15 -6.26 -12.65
N GLY A 40 -10.94 -6.66 -12.99
CA GLY A 40 -10.35 -7.93 -12.54
C GLY A 40 -10.03 -7.93 -11.06
N GLY A 41 -9.73 -6.75 -10.50
CA GLY A 41 -9.50 -6.57 -9.06
C GLY A 41 -9.38 -5.11 -8.65
N ILE A 42 -9.65 -4.84 -7.38
CA ILE A 42 -9.54 -3.52 -6.77
C ILE A 42 -8.57 -3.60 -5.59
N PHE A 43 -7.45 -2.88 -5.70
CA PHE A 43 -6.57 -2.65 -4.55
C PHE A 43 -7.17 -1.53 -3.71
N VAL A 44 -7.71 -1.90 -2.55
CA VAL A 44 -8.36 -0.93 -1.67
C VAL A 44 -7.34 -0.10 -0.89
N LYS A 45 -7.84 0.91 -0.20
CA LYS A 45 -7.05 1.84 0.61
C LYS A 45 -6.10 1.12 1.55
N GLY A 46 -4.87 1.64 1.66
CA GLY A 46 -3.87 1.14 2.60
C GLY A 46 -4.39 1.12 4.04
N THR A 47 -4.25 -0.02 4.70
CA THR A 47 -4.78 -0.31 6.03
C THR A 47 -3.64 -0.68 6.96
N THR A 48 -3.63 -0.09 8.15
CA THR A 48 -2.69 -0.38 9.25
C THR A 48 -3.46 -0.99 10.43
N ILE A 49 -2.78 -1.67 11.35
CA ILE A 49 -3.45 -2.28 12.51
C ILE A 49 -4.13 -1.21 13.37
N GLN A 50 -3.46 -0.10 13.62
CA GLN A 50 -4.02 1.08 14.29
C GLN A 50 -4.45 2.15 13.28
N PRO A 51 -5.42 3.01 13.59
CA PRO A 51 -5.78 4.14 12.74
C PRO A 51 -4.61 5.13 12.61
N ARG A 52 -4.56 5.84 11.48
CA ARG A 52 -3.61 6.92 11.20
C ARG A 52 -4.34 8.14 10.66
N GLU A 53 -4.12 9.29 11.27
CA GLU A 53 -4.73 10.56 10.84
C GLU A 53 -4.12 11.07 9.52
N GLY A 54 -2.89 10.65 9.21
CA GLY A 54 -2.12 11.20 8.10
C GLY A 54 -1.51 12.56 8.43
N ASN A 55 -0.88 13.15 7.44
CA ASN A 55 -0.18 14.43 7.60
C ASN A 55 -1.14 15.61 7.54
N LEU A 56 -0.72 16.76 8.10
CA LEU A 56 -1.44 18.03 8.03
C LEU A 56 -1.49 18.58 6.59
N TYR A 57 -2.44 19.46 6.33
CA TYR A 57 -2.54 20.18 5.05
C TYR A 57 -1.55 21.36 5.00
N PRO A 58 -1.03 21.70 3.80
CA PRO A 58 -1.26 21.08 2.49
C PRO A 58 -0.45 19.79 2.32
N ARG A 59 -1.08 18.75 1.80
CA ARG A 59 -0.44 17.44 1.59
C ARG A 59 -0.50 16.91 0.16
N MET A 60 -0.93 17.76 -0.75
CA MET A 60 -0.90 17.52 -2.20
C MET A 60 -0.55 18.82 -2.92
N ALA A 61 0.25 18.73 -3.97
CA ALA A 61 0.62 19.85 -4.82
C ALA A 61 0.84 19.40 -6.26
N GLU A 62 0.30 20.15 -7.21
CA GLU A 62 0.52 19.90 -8.64
C GLU A 62 1.93 20.29 -9.07
N THR A 63 2.45 19.59 -10.06
CA THR A 63 3.68 19.90 -10.77
C THR A 63 3.40 19.94 -12.28
N PRO A 64 4.29 20.51 -13.12
CA PRO A 64 4.06 20.55 -14.57
C PRO A 64 3.79 19.20 -15.24
N SER A 65 4.26 18.08 -14.65
CA SER A 65 4.16 16.75 -15.24
C SER A 65 3.57 15.70 -14.28
N GLY A 66 2.96 16.12 -13.17
CA GLY A 66 2.42 15.19 -12.20
C GLY A 66 1.96 15.84 -10.91
N MET A 67 2.10 15.12 -9.80
CA MET A 67 1.64 15.56 -8.49
C MET A 67 2.60 15.10 -7.40
N LEU A 68 2.90 15.98 -6.47
CA LEU A 68 3.51 15.64 -5.20
C LEU A 68 2.43 15.33 -4.17
N ASN A 69 2.66 14.32 -3.35
CA ASN A 69 1.79 14.05 -2.20
C ASN A 69 2.60 13.62 -0.97
N ALA A 70 2.03 13.95 0.18
CA ALA A 70 2.51 13.56 1.50
C ALA A 70 1.30 13.23 2.38
N VAL A 71 0.47 12.26 1.96
CA VAL A 71 -0.80 11.94 2.64
C VAL A 71 -0.58 11.27 4.00
N GLY A 72 0.51 10.51 4.20
CA GLY A 72 0.84 9.89 5.48
C GLY A 72 -0.01 8.67 5.83
N LEU A 73 -0.39 7.85 4.86
CA LEU A 73 -1.17 6.60 5.06
C LEU A 73 -2.47 6.78 5.87
N GLN A 74 -3.15 7.91 5.74
CA GLN A 74 -4.42 8.16 6.44
C GLN A 74 -5.38 6.99 6.25
N ASN A 75 -5.79 6.36 7.35
CA ASN A 75 -6.76 5.27 7.36
C ASN A 75 -7.34 5.07 8.77
N LYS A 76 -8.48 4.40 8.87
CA LYS A 76 -9.19 4.20 10.14
C LYS A 76 -8.80 2.90 10.88
N GLY A 77 -7.78 2.18 10.40
CA GLY A 77 -7.28 0.95 11.01
C GLY A 77 -8.04 -0.31 10.57
N ALA A 78 -7.40 -1.47 10.84
CA ALA A 78 -7.91 -2.77 10.39
C ALA A 78 -9.24 -3.15 11.06
N GLN A 79 -9.47 -2.79 12.32
CA GLN A 79 -10.75 -3.06 12.97
C GLN A 79 -11.89 -2.33 12.28
N TYR A 80 -11.71 -1.04 11.99
CA TYR A 80 -12.72 -0.28 11.26
C TYR A 80 -12.98 -0.83 9.86
N PHE A 81 -11.94 -1.30 9.18
CA PHE A 81 -12.08 -1.97 7.89
C PHE A 81 -12.99 -3.19 7.99
N VAL A 82 -12.76 -4.06 8.99
CA VAL A 82 -13.55 -5.28 9.20
C VAL A 82 -15.01 -4.96 9.55
N ASP A 83 -15.24 -3.98 10.43
CA ASP A 83 -16.56 -3.71 10.98
C ASP A 83 -17.45 -2.87 10.05
N HIS A 84 -16.85 -1.99 9.23
CA HIS A 84 -17.61 -1.00 8.47
C HIS A 84 -17.40 -1.07 6.96
N ILE A 85 -16.17 -1.32 6.50
CA ILE A 85 -15.88 -1.31 5.06
C ILE A 85 -16.12 -2.67 4.43
N TYR A 86 -15.60 -3.73 5.04
CA TYR A 86 -15.75 -5.08 4.52
C TYR A 86 -17.21 -5.49 4.26
N PRO A 87 -18.19 -5.21 5.14
CA PRO A 87 -19.60 -5.53 4.88
C PRO A 87 -20.17 -4.87 3.60
N GLU A 88 -19.65 -3.71 3.23
CA GLU A 88 -20.12 -2.96 2.05
C GLU A 88 -19.49 -3.48 0.73
N ILE A 89 -18.28 -4.04 0.79
CA ILE A 89 -17.53 -4.45 -0.41
C ILE A 89 -17.51 -5.96 -0.66
N LYS A 90 -17.82 -6.78 0.33
CA LYS A 90 -17.68 -8.25 0.27
C LYS A 90 -18.50 -8.93 -0.82
N ASP A 91 -19.63 -8.35 -1.20
CA ASP A 91 -20.58 -8.92 -2.17
C ASP A 91 -20.39 -8.36 -3.60
N ILE A 92 -19.42 -7.48 -3.81
CA ILE A 92 -19.09 -6.95 -5.13
C ILE A 92 -18.38 -8.03 -5.96
N ASP A 93 -18.88 -8.30 -7.18
CA ASP A 93 -18.32 -9.33 -8.07
C ASP A 93 -16.99 -8.88 -8.70
N THR A 94 -15.98 -8.68 -7.85
CA THR A 94 -14.58 -8.47 -8.24
C THR A 94 -13.65 -8.86 -7.10
N ASN A 95 -12.34 -9.04 -7.37
CA ASN A 95 -11.38 -9.37 -6.33
C ASN A 95 -11.04 -8.12 -5.52
N MET A 96 -11.40 -8.09 -4.24
CA MET A 96 -10.98 -7.04 -3.32
C MET A 96 -9.66 -7.42 -2.67
N ILE A 97 -8.61 -6.61 -2.91
CA ILE A 97 -7.25 -6.86 -2.43
C ILE A 97 -6.89 -5.77 -1.43
N VAL A 98 -6.64 -6.15 -0.19
CA VAL A 98 -6.32 -5.17 0.87
C VAL A 98 -4.84 -4.84 0.84
N ASN A 99 -4.52 -3.53 0.70
CA ASN A 99 -3.16 -3.05 0.88
C ASN A 99 -2.86 -2.96 2.38
N VAL A 100 -1.91 -3.75 2.84
CA VAL A 100 -1.49 -3.87 4.25
C VAL A 100 -0.19 -3.12 4.46
N SER A 101 -0.18 -2.24 5.46
CA SER A 101 1.00 -1.48 5.87
C SER A 101 1.25 -1.59 7.37
N GLY A 102 2.51 -1.46 7.78
CA GLY A 102 2.92 -1.49 9.18
C GLY A 102 4.22 -0.72 9.41
N SER A 103 4.53 -0.39 10.65
CA SER A 103 5.78 0.25 11.07
C SER A 103 6.77 -0.72 11.74
N SER A 104 6.35 -1.95 12.02
CA SER A 104 7.21 -3.05 12.50
C SER A 104 6.70 -4.37 11.94
N VAL A 105 7.52 -5.41 11.98
CA VAL A 105 7.15 -6.76 11.50
C VAL A 105 5.88 -7.24 12.18
N GLU A 106 5.77 -7.03 13.49
CA GLU A 106 4.63 -7.44 14.30
C GLU A 106 3.34 -6.77 13.80
N THR A 107 3.37 -5.47 13.53
CA THR A 107 2.18 -4.73 13.07
C THR A 107 1.73 -5.11 11.65
N TYR A 108 2.66 -5.55 10.80
CA TYR A 108 2.32 -6.14 9.50
C TYR A 108 1.61 -7.48 9.68
N VAL A 109 2.15 -8.35 10.55
CA VAL A 109 1.58 -9.67 10.83
C VAL A 109 0.19 -9.54 11.44
N GLU A 110 0.02 -8.75 12.50
CA GLU A 110 -1.27 -8.52 13.16
C GLU A 110 -2.33 -7.99 12.18
N CYS A 111 -1.96 -7.07 11.29
CA CYS A 111 -2.87 -6.53 10.29
C CYS A 111 -3.26 -7.61 9.26
N ALA A 112 -2.30 -8.40 8.80
CA ALA A 112 -2.54 -9.48 7.84
C ALA A 112 -3.42 -10.59 8.44
N GLU A 113 -3.19 -11.00 9.70
CA GLU A 113 -4.01 -11.97 10.42
C GLU A 113 -5.46 -11.51 10.55
N LYS A 114 -5.68 -10.24 10.88
CA LYS A 114 -7.03 -9.67 11.02
C LYS A 114 -7.83 -9.72 9.72
N ILE A 115 -7.16 -9.73 8.58
CA ILE A 115 -7.78 -9.78 7.25
C ILE A 115 -7.86 -11.20 6.72
N ALA A 116 -7.05 -12.13 7.24
CA ALA A 116 -6.89 -13.48 6.70
C ALA A 116 -8.21 -14.27 6.65
N ASP A 117 -9.06 -14.11 7.66
CA ASP A 117 -10.31 -14.88 7.81
C ASP A 117 -11.50 -14.23 7.07
N LEU A 118 -11.31 -13.09 6.40
CA LEU A 118 -12.38 -12.46 5.66
C LEU A 118 -12.65 -13.20 4.35
N ASP A 119 -13.89 -13.67 4.18
CA ASP A 119 -14.36 -14.21 2.91
C ASP A 119 -14.28 -13.13 1.83
N ASN A 120 -14.14 -13.50 0.55
CA ASN A 120 -14.04 -12.56 -0.58
C ASN A 120 -12.90 -11.53 -0.53
N ILE A 121 -11.95 -11.68 0.42
CA ILE A 121 -10.63 -11.03 0.36
C ILE A 121 -9.60 -12.11 -0.01
N PRO A 122 -9.39 -12.35 -1.33
CA PRO A 122 -8.57 -13.46 -1.80
C PRO A 122 -7.07 -13.21 -1.72
N ALA A 123 -6.68 -11.95 -1.55
CA ALA A 123 -5.28 -11.53 -1.54
C ALA A 123 -5.05 -10.30 -0.66
N ILE A 124 -3.81 -10.11 -0.25
CA ILE A 124 -3.31 -8.84 0.29
C ILE A 124 -2.14 -8.33 -0.56
N GLU A 125 -2.01 -6.99 -0.62
CA GLU A 125 -0.84 -6.29 -1.14
C GLU A 125 -0.03 -5.76 0.04
N LEU A 126 1.13 -6.34 0.29
CA LEU A 126 2.01 -5.92 1.38
C LEU A 126 2.83 -4.70 0.96
N ASN A 127 2.55 -3.55 1.55
CA ASN A 127 3.25 -2.30 1.29
C ASN A 127 4.47 -2.18 2.21
N ILE A 128 5.64 -2.58 1.72
CA ILE A 128 6.90 -2.60 2.48
C ILE A 128 7.68 -1.28 2.44
N SER A 129 7.06 -0.21 1.93
CA SER A 129 7.71 1.11 1.83
C SER A 129 7.56 1.97 3.09
N CYS A 130 6.85 1.50 4.12
CA CYS A 130 6.74 2.20 5.40
C CYS A 130 8.04 2.11 6.19
N PRO A 131 8.47 3.21 6.86
CA PRO A 131 9.69 3.20 7.65
C PRO A 131 9.57 2.29 8.87
N ASN A 132 10.67 1.59 9.16
CA ASN A 132 10.82 0.77 10.34
C ASN A 132 11.38 1.60 11.50
N VAL A 133 10.56 1.92 12.49
CA VAL A 133 10.95 2.72 13.66
C VAL A 133 12.11 2.06 14.45
N LYS A 134 12.13 0.71 14.55
CA LYS A 134 13.20 -0.03 15.24
C LYS A 134 14.55 0.03 14.50
N GLN A 135 14.55 0.30 13.20
CA GLN A 135 15.76 0.40 12.36
C GLN A 135 16.07 1.86 11.95
N GLY A 136 15.74 2.83 12.80
CA GLY A 136 16.05 4.24 12.56
C GLY A 136 15.32 4.85 11.38
N GLY A 137 14.06 4.47 11.17
CA GLY A 137 13.22 5.04 10.13
C GLY A 137 13.43 4.48 8.71
N MET A 138 14.34 3.53 8.50
CA MET A 138 14.51 2.87 7.18
C MET A 138 13.31 1.99 6.84
N ALA A 139 12.78 2.14 5.63
CA ALA A 139 11.72 1.26 5.13
C ALA A 139 12.23 -0.17 4.92
N PHE A 140 11.38 -1.16 5.21
CA PHE A 140 11.70 -2.57 4.95
C PHE A 140 12.03 -2.84 3.47
N GLY A 141 11.37 -2.14 2.56
CA GLY A 141 11.51 -2.30 1.11
C GLY A 141 12.74 -1.65 0.48
N VAL A 142 13.69 -1.10 1.26
CA VAL A 142 14.92 -0.51 0.70
C VAL A 142 16.13 -1.45 0.76
N THR A 143 16.01 -2.60 1.42
CA THR A 143 17.05 -3.64 1.45
C THR A 143 16.44 -5.02 1.23
N ALA A 144 17.17 -5.91 0.55
CA ALA A 144 16.77 -7.30 0.36
C ALA A 144 16.50 -8.03 1.70
N LYS A 145 17.34 -7.77 2.71
CA LYS A 145 17.19 -8.33 4.05
C LYS A 145 15.90 -7.88 4.72
N GLY A 146 15.59 -6.58 4.70
CA GLY A 146 14.38 -6.04 5.29
C GLY A 146 13.12 -6.55 4.60
N ALA A 147 13.13 -6.59 3.25
CA ALA A 147 12.04 -7.16 2.47
C ALA A 147 11.82 -8.64 2.83
N ALA A 148 12.88 -9.44 2.85
CA ALA A 148 12.81 -10.87 3.20
C ALA A 148 12.25 -11.09 4.61
N GLU A 149 12.67 -10.29 5.59
CA GLU A 149 12.25 -10.39 6.99
C GLU A 149 10.72 -10.22 7.12
N VAL A 150 10.19 -9.11 6.61
CA VAL A 150 8.76 -8.82 6.73
C VAL A 150 7.89 -9.75 5.88
N VAL A 151 8.32 -10.07 4.65
CA VAL A 151 7.57 -10.98 3.77
C VAL A 151 7.49 -12.39 4.36
N LYS A 152 8.59 -12.92 4.88
CA LYS A 152 8.63 -14.24 5.54
C LYS A 152 7.72 -14.29 6.77
N ALA A 153 7.74 -13.26 7.60
CA ALA A 153 6.90 -13.18 8.78
C ALA A 153 5.40 -13.16 8.40
N VAL A 154 5.01 -12.29 7.46
CA VAL A 154 3.63 -12.21 6.99
C VAL A 154 3.21 -13.51 6.28
N ARG A 155 4.08 -14.11 5.44
CA ARG A 155 3.78 -15.39 4.78
C ARG A 155 3.50 -16.51 5.78
N SER A 156 4.15 -16.49 6.93
CA SER A 156 3.92 -17.51 7.98
C SER A 156 2.50 -17.43 8.55
N ALA A 157 1.96 -16.24 8.69
CA ALA A 157 0.63 -15.96 9.22
C ALA A 157 -0.48 -15.98 8.15
N TYR A 158 -0.20 -15.48 6.94
CA TYR A 158 -1.17 -15.31 5.86
C TYR A 158 -0.98 -16.39 4.78
N LYS A 159 -2.04 -17.15 4.45
CA LYS A 159 -1.96 -18.32 3.55
C LYS A 159 -2.57 -18.10 2.15
N LYS A 160 -3.36 -17.03 1.97
CA LYS A 160 -3.91 -16.66 0.67
C LYS A 160 -2.85 -15.97 -0.19
N THR A 161 -3.21 -15.45 -1.35
CA THR A 161 -2.27 -14.78 -2.27
C THR A 161 -1.65 -13.55 -1.64
N LEU A 162 -0.31 -13.52 -1.61
CA LEU A 162 0.51 -12.45 -1.06
C LEU A 162 1.24 -11.71 -2.18
N ILE A 163 0.83 -10.48 -2.45
CA ILE A 163 1.45 -9.57 -3.41
C ILE A 163 2.34 -8.61 -2.62
N VAL A 164 3.56 -8.34 -3.08
CA VAL A 164 4.47 -7.40 -2.40
C VAL A 164 4.68 -6.16 -3.25
N LYS A 165 4.28 -4.99 -2.71
CA LYS A 165 4.45 -3.71 -3.40
C LYS A 165 5.83 -3.15 -3.15
N LEU A 166 6.62 -3.03 -4.23
CA LEU A 166 8.01 -2.62 -4.20
C LEU A 166 8.17 -1.09 -4.21
N SER A 167 9.22 -0.62 -3.52
CA SER A 167 9.67 0.77 -3.57
C SER A 167 10.53 1.01 -4.81
N PRO A 168 10.32 2.11 -5.55
CA PRO A 168 11.23 2.50 -6.63
C PRO A 168 12.51 3.20 -6.12
N ASN A 169 12.56 3.55 -4.82
CA ASN A 169 13.63 4.39 -4.24
C ASN A 169 14.79 3.51 -3.75
N VAL A 170 15.30 2.68 -4.62
CA VAL A 170 16.39 1.71 -4.41
C VAL A 170 17.32 1.70 -5.62
N THR A 171 18.55 1.26 -5.44
CA THR A 171 19.52 1.17 -6.55
C THR A 171 19.17 0.06 -7.54
N ASP A 172 18.76 -1.10 -7.01
CA ASP A 172 18.32 -2.26 -7.82
C ASP A 172 17.05 -2.87 -7.24
N ILE A 173 15.92 -2.61 -7.89
CA ILE A 173 14.61 -3.15 -7.51
C ILE A 173 14.53 -4.68 -7.69
N THR A 174 15.35 -5.25 -8.55
CA THR A 174 15.35 -6.69 -8.81
C THR A 174 15.88 -7.51 -7.65
N GLU A 175 16.82 -6.95 -6.87
CA GLU A 175 17.27 -7.57 -5.61
C GLU A 175 16.12 -7.69 -4.61
N ILE A 176 15.33 -6.62 -4.46
CA ILE A 176 14.19 -6.60 -3.54
C ILE A 176 13.10 -7.58 -4.02
N ALA A 177 12.84 -7.59 -5.34
CA ALA A 177 11.87 -8.51 -5.93
C ALA A 177 12.25 -9.98 -5.68
N ARG A 178 13.51 -10.37 -5.92
CA ARG A 178 14.01 -11.72 -5.66
C ARG A 178 13.95 -12.09 -4.18
N ALA A 179 14.24 -11.14 -3.28
CA ALA A 179 14.15 -11.34 -1.85
C ALA A 179 12.69 -11.58 -1.40
N ALA A 180 11.74 -10.84 -1.96
CA ALA A 180 10.31 -11.01 -1.70
C ALA A 180 9.84 -12.38 -2.20
N GLU A 181 10.15 -12.75 -3.45
CA GLU A 181 9.83 -14.05 -4.04
C GLU A 181 10.41 -15.20 -3.22
N GLY A 182 11.71 -15.17 -2.93
CA GLY A 182 12.40 -16.19 -2.14
C GLY A 182 11.89 -16.29 -0.68
N SER A 183 11.15 -15.30 -0.21
CA SER A 183 10.53 -15.28 1.12
C SER A 183 9.05 -15.67 1.13
N GLY A 184 8.50 -16.01 -0.05
CA GLY A 184 7.15 -16.56 -0.19
C GLY A 184 6.10 -15.60 -0.71
N ALA A 185 6.48 -14.51 -1.36
CA ALA A 185 5.54 -13.72 -2.15
C ALA A 185 5.08 -14.51 -3.38
N ASP A 186 3.78 -14.48 -3.69
CA ASP A 186 3.22 -15.08 -4.89
C ASP A 186 3.38 -14.16 -6.12
N SER A 187 3.51 -12.85 -5.88
CA SER A 187 3.68 -11.83 -6.92
C SER A 187 4.29 -10.55 -6.33
N VAL A 188 4.76 -9.68 -7.21
CA VAL A 188 5.17 -8.32 -6.87
C VAL A 188 4.33 -7.31 -7.64
N SER A 189 4.03 -6.17 -7.00
CA SER A 189 3.43 -5.01 -7.66
C SER A 189 4.44 -3.87 -7.75
N LEU A 190 4.43 -3.15 -8.85
CA LEU A 190 5.31 -2.03 -9.17
C LEU A 190 4.45 -0.81 -9.47
N ILE A 191 4.71 0.28 -8.89
CA ILE A 191 5.67 0.66 -7.85
C ILE A 191 4.99 1.57 -6.84
N ASN A 192 5.61 1.76 -5.66
CA ASN A 192 5.22 2.80 -4.72
C ASN A 192 5.67 4.19 -5.25
N THR A 193 5.45 5.23 -4.47
CA THR A 193 5.73 6.61 -4.84
C THR A 193 7.24 6.86 -5.04
N LEU A 194 7.60 7.53 -6.13
CA LEU A 194 8.94 8.12 -6.30
C LEU A 194 9.10 9.30 -5.34
N LEU A 195 10.26 9.41 -4.71
CA LEU A 195 10.61 10.58 -3.92
C LEU A 195 10.78 11.78 -4.83
N GLY A 196 10.18 12.90 -4.44
CA GLY A 196 10.27 14.15 -5.19
C GLY A 196 10.14 15.35 -4.27
N MET A 197 10.71 16.48 -4.71
CA MET A 197 10.64 17.75 -4.00
C MET A 197 10.41 18.89 -4.99
N ALA A 198 9.55 19.84 -4.60
CA ALA A 198 9.47 21.13 -5.25
C ALA A 198 9.68 22.25 -4.21
N ILE A 199 10.47 23.25 -4.59
CA ILE A 199 10.82 24.39 -3.72
C ILE A 199 10.15 25.64 -4.25
N ASP A 200 9.46 26.37 -3.37
CA ASP A 200 9.03 27.74 -3.61
C ASP A 200 10.26 28.66 -3.43
N ALA A 201 10.82 29.08 -4.54
CA ALA A 201 12.04 29.88 -4.55
C ALA A 201 11.85 31.29 -3.95
N GLU A 202 10.63 31.85 -4.03
CA GLU A 202 10.31 33.17 -3.47
C GLU A 202 10.24 33.12 -1.95
N ARG A 203 9.57 32.07 -1.43
CA ARG A 203 9.40 31.83 0.01
C ARG A 203 10.54 31.06 0.64
N LYS A 204 11.47 30.54 -0.19
CA LYS A 204 12.65 29.75 0.22
C LYS A 204 12.30 28.54 1.10
N ARG A 205 11.21 27.84 0.76
CA ARG A 205 10.73 26.66 1.51
C ARG A 205 10.19 25.60 0.57
N PRO A 206 10.11 24.32 0.99
CA PRO A 206 9.41 23.28 0.24
C PRO A 206 7.92 23.65 0.03
N ILE A 207 7.36 23.25 -1.12
CA ILE A 207 5.93 23.41 -1.40
C ILE A 207 5.08 22.52 -0.47
N LEU A 208 5.54 21.27 -0.24
CA LEU A 208 5.04 20.40 0.83
C LEU A 208 6.11 20.31 1.90
N CYS A 209 5.74 20.45 3.18
CA CYS A 209 6.67 20.37 4.32
C CYS A 209 7.37 19.02 4.42
N LEU A 210 6.76 17.97 3.90
CA LEU A 210 7.28 16.62 3.99
C LEU A 210 7.81 16.16 2.65
N LEU A 211 9.09 15.90 2.62
CA LEU A 211 9.78 15.22 1.53
C LEU A 211 9.54 13.71 1.54
N TYR A 212 8.95 13.19 2.61
CA TYR A 212 8.80 11.77 2.87
C TYR A 212 7.35 11.39 3.05
N THR A 213 7.00 10.26 2.49
CA THR A 213 5.65 9.69 2.56
C THR A 213 5.31 9.08 3.91
N SER A 214 6.23 9.13 4.87
CA SER A 214 6.07 8.44 6.14
C SER A 214 6.60 9.28 7.30
N ASP A 215 5.73 9.48 8.26
CA ASP A 215 5.95 10.06 9.58
C ASP A 215 6.37 11.54 9.62
N ALA A 216 5.34 12.38 9.48
CA ALA A 216 5.42 13.80 9.79
C ALA A 216 5.46 14.11 11.30
N ALA A 217 5.35 13.10 12.14
CA ALA A 217 5.35 13.30 13.58
C ALA A 217 6.75 13.66 14.15
N ASP A 218 7.82 13.34 13.40
CA ASP A 218 9.19 13.54 13.87
C ASP A 218 9.83 14.85 13.38
N GLU A 219 9.15 15.65 12.53
CA GLU A 219 9.72 16.86 11.94
C GLU A 219 9.12 18.18 12.44
N GLU A 220 8.13 18.16 13.32
CA GLU A 220 7.60 19.38 13.94
C GLU A 220 8.58 20.04 14.92
N ASP A 221 9.62 19.33 15.38
CA ASP A 221 10.61 19.84 16.33
C ASP A 221 11.83 20.53 15.69
N SER A 222 11.87 20.69 14.37
CA SER A 222 13.04 21.26 13.68
C SER A 222 12.83 22.62 13.03
N VAL A 223 11.78 23.36 13.40
CA VAL A 223 11.53 24.71 12.90
C VAL A 223 11.42 25.69 14.08
N ASP A 224 12.55 25.99 14.69
CA ASP A 224 12.81 27.22 15.42
C ASP A 224 13.85 28.08 14.68
#